data_2b02b38a0c1d78cbe275c5a874005b83
#
_entry.id   2b02b38a0c1d78cbe275c5a874005b83
#
_cell.length_a   1.000
_cell.length_b   1.000
_cell.length_c   1.000
_cell.angle_alpha   90.00
_cell.angle_beta   90.00
_cell.angle_gamma   90.00
#
_symmetry.space_group_name_H-M   'P 1'
#
loop_
_entity.id
_entity.type
_entity.pdbx_description
1 polymer ?
#
loop_
_entity_poly.entity_id
_entity_poly.type
_entity_poly.pdbx_seq_one_letter_code
_entity_poly.pdbx_strand_id
1 'polypeptide(L)'
;CAEKLRSQELVPLIRTWIGQDKPFLGICVGYQVLFETGEEDEQVPGLGIFKGRVVRFAESELKVPHMGWNSLTLSNPADPIWKGMGPEPYFYFVHSYYPQPEDESLAAAFCTYGVRFAAAIRRGNLVATQFHPEKSQKLGVKLLENFVSL
;
A
#
# COMPACT_ATOMS: atom_id res chain seq x y z
N CYS A 1 13.23 -5.09 -4.89
CA CYS A 1 12.04 -5.37 -5.74
C CYS A 1 12.07 -4.53 -7.01
N ALA A 2 12.17 -3.20 -6.93
CA ALA A 2 12.18 -2.29 -8.07
C ALA A 2 13.26 -2.62 -9.10
N GLU A 3 14.48 -2.94 -8.65
CA GLU A 3 15.58 -3.37 -9.52
C GLU A 3 15.21 -4.60 -10.35
N LYS A 4 14.56 -5.60 -9.73
CA LYS A 4 14.13 -6.82 -10.44
C LYS A 4 13.10 -6.51 -11.52
N LEU A 5 12.14 -5.62 -11.25
CA LEU A 5 11.17 -5.17 -12.24
C LEU A 5 11.84 -4.45 -13.43
N ARG A 6 12.88 -3.65 -13.16
CA ARG A 6 13.65 -2.98 -14.21
C ARG A 6 14.46 -3.95 -15.04
N SER A 7 15.20 -4.87 -14.39
CA SER A 7 16.02 -5.87 -15.10
C SER A 7 15.21 -6.82 -15.98
N GLN A 8 13.91 -6.95 -15.70
CA GLN A 8 12.98 -7.75 -16.52
C GLN A 8 12.15 -6.89 -17.48
N GLU A 9 12.47 -5.59 -17.63
CA GLU A 9 11.78 -4.65 -18.54
C GLU A 9 10.26 -4.52 -18.27
N LEU A 10 9.81 -4.82 -17.03
CA LEU A 10 8.39 -4.79 -16.67
C LEU A 10 7.87 -3.38 -16.36
N VAL A 11 8.76 -2.41 -16.10
CA VAL A 11 8.35 -1.06 -15.69
C VAL A 11 7.48 -0.36 -16.74
N PRO A 12 7.82 -0.34 -18.04
CA PRO A 12 6.98 0.27 -19.07
C PRO A 12 5.61 -0.41 -19.17
N LEU A 13 5.56 -1.74 -19.05
CA LEU A 13 4.31 -2.50 -19.07
C LEU A 13 3.40 -2.12 -17.90
N ILE A 14 3.95 -2.09 -16.68
CA ILE A 14 3.20 -1.73 -15.47
C ILE A 14 2.67 -0.30 -15.56
N ARG A 15 3.50 0.65 -16.02
CA ARG A 15 3.08 2.04 -16.22
C ARG A 15 1.93 2.17 -17.23
N THR A 16 2.05 1.47 -18.36
CA THR A 16 1.00 1.45 -19.40
C THR A 16 -0.29 0.84 -18.86
N TRP A 17 -0.19 -0.28 -18.14
CA TRP A 17 -1.32 -0.98 -17.53
C TRP A 17 -2.09 -0.08 -16.55
N ILE A 18 -1.36 0.54 -15.63
CA ILE A 18 -1.93 1.47 -14.64
C ILE A 18 -2.47 2.73 -15.32
N GLY A 19 -1.78 3.25 -16.34
CA GLY A 19 -2.22 4.42 -17.12
C GLY A 19 -3.51 4.18 -17.91
N GLN A 20 -3.83 2.93 -18.21
CA GLN A 20 -5.09 2.50 -18.84
C GLN A 20 -6.19 2.19 -17.82
N ASP A 21 -5.99 2.52 -16.54
CA ASP A 21 -6.89 2.22 -15.43
C ASP A 21 -7.28 0.73 -15.31
N LYS A 22 -6.38 -0.15 -15.72
CA LYS A 22 -6.58 -1.60 -15.57
C LYS A 22 -6.38 -2.02 -14.11
N PRO A 23 -7.07 -3.07 -13.64
CA PRO A 23 -6.95 -3.54 -12.26
C PRO A 23 -5.49 -3.84 -11.87
N PHE A 24 -5.03 -3.21 -10.80
CA PHE A 24 -3.69 -3.40 -10.25
C PHE A 24 -3.75 -3.44 -8.73
N LEU A 25 -3.24 -4.52 -8.14
CA LEU A 25 -3.11 -4.68 -6.69
C LEU A 25 -1.64 -4.72 -6.29
N GLY A 26 -1.21 -3.72 -5.51
CA GLY A 26 0.11 -3.67 -4.89
C GLY A 26 0.05 -4.07 -3.42
N ILE A 27 0.82 -5.09 -2.98
CA ILE A 27 0.84 -5.53 -1.58
C ILE A 27 2.23 -5.31 -1.00
N CYS A 28 2.32 -4.68 0.17
CA CYS A 28 3.55 -4.42 0.93
C CYS A 28 4.62 -3.74 0.06
N VAL A 29 5.68 -4.46 -0.33
CA VAL A 29 6.70 -3.95 -1.25
C VAL A 29 6.10 -3.54 -2.60
N GLY A 30 5.04 -4.24 -3.08
CA GLY A 30 4.29 -3.89 -4.29
C GLY A 30 3.59 -2.53 -4.18
N TYR A 31 3.24 -2.09 -2.98
CA TYR A 31 2.76 -0.73 -2.71
C TYR A 31 3.92 0.27 -2.70
N GLN A 32 4.99 -0.03 -1.99
CA GLN A 32 6.14 0.86 -1.83
C GLN A 32 6.81 1.21 -3.17
N VAL A 33 6.97 0.24 -4.06
CA VAL A 33 7.63 0.46 -5.37
C VAL A 33 6.87 1.41 -6.30
N LEU A 34 5.61 1.74 -6.03
CA LEU A 34 4.83 2.68 -6.84
C LEU A 34 5.30 4.13 -6.70
N PHE A 35 6.03 4.46 -5.64
CA PHE A 35 6.55 5.80 -5.38
C PHE A 35 7.87 6.08 -6.09
N GLU A 36 8.38 7.33 -5.97
CA GLU A 36 9.57 7.77 -6.70
C GLU A 36 10.85 7.27 -6.05
N THR A 37 10.94 7.36 -4.71
CA THR A 37 12.16 7.05 -3.96
C THR A 37 11.84 6.29 -2.68
N GLY A 38 12.86 5.64 -2.11
CA GLY A 38 12.74 4.96 -0.81
C GLY A 38 14.05 4.94 -0.06
N GLU A 39 13.98 5.06 1.27
CA GLU A 39 15.15 5.03 2.17
C GLU A 39 15.77 3.64 2.34
N GLU A 40 15.08 2.57 1.93
CA GLU A 40 15.62 1.21 1.99
C GLU A 40 16.77 1.01 0.98
N ASP A 41 16.65 1.63 -0.19
CA ASP A 41 17.69 1.61 -1.22
C ASP A 41 17.59 2.91 -2.04
N GLU A 42 18.32 3.92 -1.59
CA GLU A 42 18.33 5.25 -2.22
C GLU A 42 18.88 5.24 -3.65
N GLN A 43 19.64 4.20 -4.03
CA GLN A 43 20.21 4.06 -5.36
C GLN A 43 19.22 3.47 -6.37
N VAL A 44 18.17 2.83 -5.89
CA VAL A 44 17.15 2.19 -6.74
C VAL A 44 15.83 2.97 -6.64
N PRO A 45 15.56 3.89 -7.58
CA PRO A 45 14.30 4.61 -7.58
C PRO A 45 13.10 3.66 -7.77
N GLY A 46 11.96 4.02 -7.21
CA GLY A 46 10.71 3.32 -7.43
C GLY A 46 10.16 3.49 -8.85
N LEU A 47 8.93 3.09 -9.08
CA LEU A 47 8.30 3.17 -10.41
C LEU A 47 7.85 4.60 -10.75
N GLY A 48 7.75 5.52 -9.78
CA GLY A 48 7.31 6.90 -10.01
C GLY A 48 5.89 6.99 -10.59
N ILE A 49 5.00 6.10 -10.16
CA ILE A 49 3.57 6.16 -10.50
C ILE A 49 2.89 7.25 -9.66
N PHE A 50 3.31 7.39 -8.42
CA PHE A 50 2.87 8.40 -7.49
C PHE A 50 4.06 9.21 -6.98
N LYS A 51 3.83 10.51 -6.79
CA LYS A 51 4.78 11.38 -6.11
C LYS A 51 4.82 11.08 -4.63
N GLY A 52 5.99 11.17 -4.05
CA GLY A 52 6.24 10.88 -2.66
C GLY A 52 7.39 9.89 -2.47
N ARG A 53 7.62 9.54 -1.24
CA ARG A 53 8.75 8.71 -0.84
C ARG A 53 8.34 7.62 0.13
N VAL A 54 9.16 6.59 0.25
CA VAL A 54 9.03 5.53 1.25
C VAL A 54 10.08 5.76 2.32
N VAL A 55 9.64 5.92 3.57
CA VAL A 55 10.50 6.25 4.71
C VAL A 55 10.49 5.15 5.76
N ARG A 56 11.57 5.05 6.53
CA ARG A 56 11.68 4.14 7.67
C ARG A 56 10.93 4.69 8.87
N PHE A 57 10.33 3.82 9.69
CA PHE A 57 9.86 4.24 11.00
C PHE A 57 11.03 4.77 11.84
N ALA A 58 10.82 5.93 12.46
CA ALA A 58 11.79 6.49 13.38
C ALA A 58 12.05 5.55 14.57
N GLU A 59 13.24 5.60 15.11
CA GLU A 59 13.54 4.91 16.37
C GLU A 59 12.67 5.48 17.48
N SER A 60 11.96 4.61 18.18
CA SER A 60 11.06 4.93 19.28
C SER A 60 10.99 3.76 20.25
N GLU A 61 10.14 3.83 21.27
CA GLU A 61 9.85 2.70 22.15
C GLU A 61 9.13 1.54 21.43
N LEU A 62 8.55 1.81 20.25
CA LEU A 62 7.90 0.81 19.44
C LEU A 62 8.93 0.00 18.64
N LYS A 63 8.69 -1.29 18.53
CA LYS A 63 9.56 -2.20 17.78
C LYS A 63 9.45 -1.95 16.27
N VAL A 64 10.57 -1.91 15.58
CA VAL A 64 10.65 -1.94 14.13
C VAL A 64 11.25 -3.29 13.72
N PRO A 65 10.58 -4.05 12.84
CA PRO A 65 9.39 -3.73 12.05
C PRO A 65 8.09 -3.63 12.86
N HIS A 66 7.13 -2.83 12.35
CA HIS A 66 5.71 -2.95 12.72
C HIS A 66 5.24 -4.33 12.29
N MET A 67 5.01 -5.21 13.25
CA MET A 67 4.63 -6.61 13.01
C MET A 67 3.44 -6.99 13.88
N GLY A 68 2.36 -7.41 13.24
CA GLY A 68 1.15 -7.85 13.93
C GLY A 68 -0.13 -7.26 13.34
N TRP A 69 -1.21 -7.45 14.07
CA TRP A 69 -2.54 -6.96 13.71
C TRP A 69 -2.73 -5.52 14.17
N ASN A 70 -3.26 -4.68 13.27
CA ASN A 70 -3.59 -3.30 13.59
C ASN A 70 -4.84 -2.87 12.82
N SER A 71 -5.56 -1.88 13.37
CA SER A 71 -6.79 -1.36 12.78
C SER A 71 -6.53 -0.30 11.72
N LEU A 72 -7.48 -0.16 10.80
CA LEU A 72 -7.49 0.90 9.80
C LEU A 72 -8.55 1.95 10.13
N THR A 73 -8.18 3.20 9.89
CA THR A 73 -9.14 4.31 9.77
C THR A 73 -9.42 4.52 8.28
N LEU A 74 -10.64 4.23 7.84
CA LEU A 74 -11.02 4.33 6.43
C LEU A 74 -11.28 5.79 6.04
N SER A 75 -10.71 6.24 4.92
CA SER A 75 -10.94 7.61 4.41
C SER A 75 -12.35 7.78 3.87
N ASN A 76 -12.87 6.75 3.18
CA ASN A 76 -14.25 6.67 2.72
C ASN A 76 -14.80 5.27 2.97
N PRO A 77 -15.52 5.04 4.07
CA PRO A 77 -16.09 3.72 4.38
C PRO A 77 -17.11 3.20 3.35
N ALA A 78 -17.67 4.09 2.51
CA ALA A 78 -18.61 3.72 1.44
C ALA A 78 -17.90 3.24 0.15
N ASP A 79 -16.57 3.36 0.09
CA ASP A 79 -15.82 2.86 -1.05
C ASP A 79 -16.03 1.35 -1.22
N PRO A 80 -16.33 0.86 -2.47
CA PRO A 80 -16.55 -0.56 -2.74
C PRO A 80 -15.46 -1.49 -2.24
N ILE A 81 -14.21 -1.03 -2.18
CA ILE A 81 -13.08 -1.85 -1.67
C ILE A 81 -13.26 -2.27 -0.20
N TRP A 82 -14.00 -1.48 0.60
CA TRP A 82 -14.25 -1.73 2.02
C TRP A 82 -15.60 -2.37 2.31
N LYS A 83 -16.35 -2.75 1.28
CA LYS A 83 -17.69 -3.33 1.43
C LYS A 83 -17.67 -4.55 2.36
N GLY A 84 -18.48 -4.49 3.42
CA GLY A 84 -18.67 -5.60 4.38
C GLY A 84 -17.57 -5.74 5.44
N MET A 85 -16.71 -4.71 5.63
CA MET A 85 -15.58 -4.81 6.58
C MET A 85 -15.81 -4.13 7.93
N GLY A 86 -16.87 -3.34 8.08
CA GLY A 86 -17.09 -2.53 9.29
C GLY A 86 -16.22 -1.27 9.33
N PRO A 87 -16.36 -0.45 10.42
CA PRO A 87 -15.74 0.87 10.48
C PRO A 87 -14.25 0.85 10.78
N GLU A 88 -13.74 -0.14 11.51
CA GLU A 88 -12.35 -0.27 11.94
C GLU A 88 -11.82 -1.68 11.65
N PRO A 89 -11.62 -2.06 10.38
CA PRO A 89 -11.16 -3.40 10.05
C PRO A 89 -9.70 -3.61 10.46
N TYR A 90 -9.38 -4.82 10.95
CA TYR A 90 -8.04 -5.21 11.35
C TYR A 90 -7.36 -6.02 10.26
N PHE A 91 -6.09 -5.68 9.99
CA PHE A 91 -5.23 -6.38 9.03
C PHE A 91 -3.86 -6.69 9.62
N TYR A 92 -3.17 -7.65 9.02
CA TYR A 92 -1.83 -8.04 9.42
C TYR A 92 -0.76 -7.22 8.70
N PHE A 93 0.15 -6.65 9.47
CA PHE A 93 1.29 -5.85 9.01
C PHE A 93 2.61 -6.55 9.31
N VAL A 94 3.60 -6.36 8.45
CA VAL A 94 5.01 -6.68 8.69
C VAL A 94 5.88 -5.81 7.80
N HIS A 95 6.30 -4.65 8.31
CA HIS A 95 7.10 -3.70 7.52
C HIS A 95 7.91 -2.75 8.41
N SER A 96 9.08 -2.32 7.93
CA SER A 96 9.94 -1.31 8.56
C SER A 96 9.84 0.05 7.91
N TYR A 97 9.28 0.11 6.69
CA TYR A 97 9.14 1.30 5.87
C TYR A 97 7.68 1.50 5.49
N TYR A 98 7.28 2.75 5.26
CA TYR A 98 5.93 3.10 4.82
C TYR A 98 5.95 4.26 3.83
N PRO A 99 5.04 4.30 2.86
CA PRO A 99 4.93 5.41 1.92
C PRO A 99 4.37 6.68 2.57
N GLN A 100 4.92 7.82 2.11
CA GLN A 100 4.41 9.17 2.35
C GLN A 100 4.02 9.78 1.01
N PRO A 101 2.76 9.61 0.56
CA PRO A 101 2.26 10.26 -0.64
C PRO A 101 2.32 11.79 -0.49
N GLU A 102 2.73 12.53 -1.54
CA GLU A 102 2.58 13.99 -1.56
C GLU A 102 1.10 14.40 -1.62
N ASP A 103 0.29 13.61 -2.33
CA ASP A 103 -1.16 13.80 -2.39
C ASP A 103 -1.84 12.84 -1.39
N GLU A 104 -2.18 13.36 -0.22
CA GLU A 104 -2.89 12.58 0.81
C GLU A 104 -4.29 12.13 0.38
N SER A 105 -4.90 12.73 -0.63
CA SER A 105 -6.22 12.33 -1.13
C SER A 105 -6.22 10.94 -1.76
N LEU A 106 -5.05 10.42 -2.11
CA LEU A 106 -4.86 9.03 -2.57
C LEU A 106 -5.11 7.99 -1.46
N ALA A 107 -4.97 8.40 -0.19
CA ALA A 107 -5.08 7.47 0.93
C ALA A 107 -6.52 6.95 1.07
N ALA A 108 -6.71 5.66 0.84
CA ALA A 108 -7.97 4.95 1.05
C ALA A 108 -8.16 4.53 2.52
N ALA A 109 -7.05 4.32 3.23
CA ALA A 109 -7.06 4.03 4.67
C ALA A 109 -5.74 4.44 5.33
N PHE A 110 -5.83 4.78 6.59
CA PHE A 110 -4.68 5.09 7.46
C PHE A 110 -4.55 4.05 8.57
N CYS A 111 -3.33 3.91 9.06
CA CYS A 111 -3.01 3.16 10.27
C CYS A 111 -2.12 4.01 11.17
N THR A 112 -2.16 3.78 12.48
CA THR A 112 -1.29 4.45 13.44
C THR A 112 -0.36 3.43 14.11
N TYR A 113 0.94 3.68 14.01
CA TYR A 113 1.98 2.95 14.72
C TYR A 113 3.11 3.91 15.08
N GLY A 114 2.99 4.57 16.23
CA GLY A 114 3.82 5.71 16.60
C GLY A 114 3.55 6.96 15.76
N VAL A 115 3.39 6.79 14.47
CA VAL A 115 3.01 7.81 13.49
C VAL A 115 1.79 7.33 12.69
N ARG A 116 0.95 8.26 12.25
CA ARG A 116 -0.14 7.97 11.30
C ARG A 116 0.43 7.93 9.89
N PHE A 117 0.14 6.87 9.15
CA PHE A 117 0.61 6.68 7.78
C PHE A 117 -0.50 6.14 6.86
N ALA A 118 -0.36 6.38 5.55
CA ALA A 118 -1.25 5.83 4.53
C ALA A 118 -1.04 4.31 4.42
N ALA A 119 -1.93 3.52 5.00
CA ALA A 119 -1.87 2.07 5.00
C ALA A 119 -2.42 1.44 3.71
N ALA A 120 -3.26 2.18 2.98
CA ALA A 120 -3.73 1.82 1.66
C ALA A 120 -3.96 3.08 0.82
N ILE A 121 -3.74 2.96 -0.49
CA ILE A 121 -4.12 3.98 -1.47
C ILE A 121 -5.06 3.39 -2.51
N ARG A 122 -5.86 4.27 -3.13
CA ARG A 122 -6.69 3.92 -4.27
C ARG A 122 -6.74 5.05 -5.30
N ARG A 123 -6.63 4.67 -6.58
CA ARG A 123 -6.87 5.56 -7.73
C ARG A 123 -7.50 4.74 -8.84
N GLY A 124 -8.79 4.97 -9.12
CA GLY A 124 -9.53 4.16 -10.08
C GLY A 124 -9.51 2.68 -9.70
N ASN A 125 -9.03 1.83 -10.60
CA ASN A 125 -8.89 0.39 -10.42
C ASN A 125 -7.53 -0.03 -9.83
N LEU A 126 -6.68 0.93 -9.46
CA LEU A 126 -5.47 0.65 -8.69
C LEU A 126 -5.79 0.67 -7.19
N VAL A 127 -5.46 -0.41 -6.50
CA VAL A 127 -5.45 -0.51 -5.04
C VAL A 127 -4.05 -0.93 -4.60
N ALA A 128 -3.52 -0.30 -3.56
CA ALA A 128 -2.27 -0.78 -2.96
C ALA A 128 -2.32 -0.69 -1.44
N THR A 129 -1.78 -1.71 -0.76
CA THR A 129 -1.86 -1.87 0.68
C THR A 129 -0.49 -2.13 1.30
N GLN A 130 -0.21 -1.51 2.45
CA GLN A 130 0.98 -1.81 3.24
C GLN A 130 0.83 -3.10 4.01
N PHE A 131 -0.37 -3.42 4.44
CA PHE A 131 -0.71 -4.69 5.08
C PHE A 131 -0.83 -5.83 4.06
N HIS A 132 -0.90 -7.05 4.57
CA HIS A 132 -0.99 -8.29 3.80
C HIS A 132 -2.42 -8.85 3.83
N PRO A 133 -3.27 -8.57 2.82
CA PRO A 133 -4.61 -9.17 2.75
C PRO A 133 -4.55 -10.69 2.79
N GLU A 134 -3.57 -11.30 2.10
CA GLU A 134 -3.39 -12.76 2.03
C GLU A 134 -3.06 -13.41 3.39
N LYS A 135 -2.65 -12.59 4.39
CA LYS A 135 -2.39 -13.01 5.78
C LYS A 135 -3.45 -12.51 6.76
N SER A 136 -4.48 -11.84 6.28
CA SER A 136 -5.47 -11.14 7.11
C SER A 136 -6.80 -11.89 7.23
N GLN A 137 -6.77 -13.22 7.15
CA GLN A 137 -7.93 -14.10 7.39
C GLN A 137 -9.17 -13.68 6.57
N LYS A 138 -10.35 -13.70 7.18
CA LYS A 138 -11.63 -13.43 6.51
C LYS A 138 -11.71 -12.02 5.90
N LEU A 139 -11.18 -10.99 6.61
CA LEU A 139 -11.21 -9.62 6.10
C LEU A 139 -10.25 -9.45 4.92
N GLY A 140 -9.12 -10.15 4.95
CA GLY A 140 -8.19 -10.17 3.82
C GLY A 140 -8.80 -10.79 2.57
N VAL A 141 -9.45 -11.95 2.71
CA VAL A 141 -10.20 -12.58 1.60
C VAL A 141 -11.28 -11.65 1.08
N LYS A 142 -12.03 -10.99 1.99
CA LYS A 142 -13.09 -10.05 1.63
C LYS A 142 -12.55 -8.86 0.82
N LEU A 143 -11.38 -8.32 1.17
CA LEU A 143 -10.74 -7.25 0.39
C LEU A 143 -10.38 -7.72 -1.01
N LEU A 144 -9.80 -8.93 -1.14
CA LEU A 144 -9.47 -9.49 -2.44
C LEU A 144 -10.71 -9.75 -3.30
N GLU A 145 -11.81 -10.26 -2.72
CA GLU A 145 -13.10 -10.40 -3.40
C GLU A 145 -13.64 -9.06 -3.89
N ASN A 146 -13.59 -8.03 -3.02
CA ASN A 146 -14.02 -6.69 -3.41
C ASN A 146 -13.15 -6.12 -4.54
N PHE A 147 -11.82 -6.32 -4.47
CA PHE A 147 -10.91 -5.86 -5.51
C PHE A 147 -11.21 -6.49 -6.88
N VAL A 148 -11.44 -7.81 -6.96
CA VAL A 148 -11.74 -8.46 -8.25
C VAL A 148 -13.15 -8.14 -8.77
N SER A 149 -13.96 -7.46 -7.96
CA SER A 149 -15.33 -7.03 -8.29
C SER A 149 -15.43 -5.54 -8.65
N LEU A 150 -14.28 -4.81 -8.66
CA LEU A 150 -14.21 -3.40 -9.07
C LEU A 150 -14.37 -3.27 -10.62
#